data_30261547afc04f568c0977e3c4426cfb
#
_entry.id   30261547afc04f568c0977e3c4426cfb
#
_cell.length_a   1.000
_cell.length_b   1.000
_cell.length_c   1.000
_cell.angle_alpha   90.00
_cell.angle_beta   90.00
_cell.angle_gamma   90.00
#
_symmetry.space_group_name_H-M   'P 1'
#
loop_
_entity.id
_entity.type
_entity.pdbx_description
1 polymer ?
#
loop_
_entity_poly.entity_id
_entity_poly.type
_entity_poly.pdbx_seq_one_letter_code
_entity_poly.pdbx_strand_id
1 'polypeptide(L)'
;MKNLAKIKELGYTYYVGPELEYFYFRKDSGKPEVLDNGGYFDLTTLDVASDLRRETILYLDSMGIAVEYSHHEVAPSQHEIDLRYQDALTMADAAITYRIVVKEIAWNHGVYA
;
A
#
# COMPACT_ATOMS: atom_id res chain seq x y z
N MET A 1 1.90 1.99 22.82
CA MET A 1 1.92 1.02 23.97
C MET A 1 1.03 1.46 25.14
N LYS A 2 1.22 2.62 25.81
CA LYS A 2 0.41 3.02 26.98
C LYS A 2 -1.11 3.04 26.75
N ASN A 3 -1.57 3.55 25.60
CA ASN A 3 -3.01 3.63 25.31
C ASN A 3 -3.63 2.27 25.02
N LEU A 4 -2.90 1.36 24.36
CA LEU A 4 -3.37 -0.01 24.11
C LEU A 4 -3.49 -0.79 25.42
N ALA A 5 -2.57 -0.59 26.38
CA ALA A 5 -2.67 -1.19 27.70
C ALA A 5 -3.95 -0.74 28.43
N LYS A 6 -4.25 0.58 28.42
CA LYS A 6 -5.49 1.12 29.01
C LYS A 6 -6.76 0.55 28.36
N ILE A 7 -6.76 0.43 27.02
CA ILE A 7 -7.91 -0.15 26.30
C ILE A 7 -8.10 -1.61 26.72
N LYS A 8 -7.01 -2.38 26.84
CA LYS A 8 -7.04 -3.77 27.28
C LYS A 8 -7.53 -3.92 28.72
N GLU A 9 -7.13 -3.04 29.64
CA GLU A 9 -7.64 -3.00 31.02
C GLU A 9 -9.15 -2.75 31.07
N LEU A 10 -9.71 -2.01 30.09
CA LEU A 10 -11.14 -1.80 29.93
C LEU A 10 -11.87 -2.96 29.22
N GLY A 11 -11.16 -4.05 28.87
CA GLY A 11 -11.74 -5.23 28.22
C GLY A 11 -11.91 -5.12 26.72
N TYR A 12 -11.28 -4.13 26.05
CA TYR A 12 -11.39 -3.92 24.61
C TYR A 12 -10.08 -4.27 23.86
N THR A 13 -10.24 -4.66 22.61
CA THR A 13 -9.16 -4.72 21.62
C THR A 13 -9.41 -3.66 20.54
N TYR A 14 -8.37 -2.92 20.18
CA TYR A 14 -8.45 -1.90 19.14
C TYR A 14 -7.92 -2.44 17.82
N TYR A 15 -8.78 -2.49 16.82
CA TYR A 15 -8.46 -2.90 15.45
C TYR A 15 -8.35 -1.70 14.53
N VAL A 16 -7.47 -1.81 13.53
CA VAL A 16 -7.21 -0.78 12.52
C VAL A 16 -7.12 -1.43 11.14
N GLY A 17 -7.74 -0.80 10.14
CA GLY A 17 -7.59 -1.12 8.72
C GLY A 17 -7.15 0.15 8.00
N PRO A 18 -5.88 0.29 7.64
CA PRO A 18 -5.39 1.47 6.94
C PRO A 18 -5.65 1.35 5.43
N GLU A 19 -5.95 2.48 4.83
CA GLU A 19 -5.98 2.71 3.39
C GLU A 19 -4.67 3.40 3.03
N LEU A 20 -3.75 2.65 2.42
CA LEU A 20 -2.37 3.13 2.18
C LEU A 20 -2.19 3.51 0.72
N GLU A 21 -2.27 4.82 0.47
CA GLU A 21 -2.11 5.40 -0.85
C GLU A 21 -0.66 5.79 -1.14
N TYR A 22 -0.28 5.70 -2.40
CA TYR A 22 1.04 6.09 -2.86
C TYR A 22 1.03 6.41 -4.36
N PHE A 23 2.10 7.08 -4.82
CA PHE A 23 2.30 7.40 -6.23
C PHE A 23 3.50 6.62 -6.77
N TYR A 24 3.40 6.21 -8.04
CA TYR A 24 4.56 5.81 -8.81
C TYR A 24 5.02 6.93 -9.73
N PHE A 25 6.32 7.18 -9.75
CA PHE A 25 6.95 8.16 -10.63
C PHE A 25 8.06 7.54 -11.47
N ARG A 26 8.32 8.11 -12.65
CA ARG A 26 9.45 7.73 -13.48
C ARG A 26 10.77 8.03 -12.76
N LYS A 27 11.67 7.06 -12.72
CA LYS A 27 12.93 7.16 -11.99
C LYS A 27 13.96 8.06 -12.69
N ASP A 28 13.91 8.15 -13.99
CA ASP A 28 14.92 8.76 -14.86
C ASP A 28 14.65 10.24 -15.22
N SER A 29 13.51 10.79 -14.80
CA SER A 29 13.08 12.15 -15.17
C SER A 29 13.75 13.27 -14.39
N GLY A 30 14.40 12.97 -13.25
CA GLY A 30 14.98 13.97 -12.34
C GLY A 30 13.96 14.86 -11.62
N LYS A 31 12.67 14.64 -11.87
CA LYS A 31 11.51 15.30 -11.24
C LYS A 31 10.35 14.30 -11.14
N PRO A 32 9.37 14.52 -10.25
CA PRO A 32 8.18 13.68 -10.21
C PRO A 32 7.43 13.74 -11.56
N GLU A 33 7.42 12.61 -12.26
CA GLU A 33 6.70 12.44 -13.53
C GLU A 33 5.84 11.18 -13.45
N VAL A 34 4.53 11.34 -13.66
CA VAL A 34 3.55 10.26 -13.57
C VAL A 34 3.82 9.17 -14.60
N LEU A 35 3.49 7.92 -14.24
CA LEU A 35 3.60 6.76 -15.14
C LEU A 35 2.39 6.63 -16.06
N ASP A 36 1.22 7.01 -15.57
CA ASP A 36 -0.04 6.80 -16.25
C ASP A 36 -1.01 7.98 -16.08
N ASN A 37 -2.13 7.90 -16.78
CA ASN A 37 -3.25 8.82 -16.69
C ASN A 37 -4.54 8.08 -16.31
N GLY A 38 -4.41 6.99 -15.58
CA GLY A 38 -5.55 6.26 -15.02
C GLY A 38 -6.33 7.09 -14.02
N GLY A 39 -7.50 6.64 -13.68
CA GLY A 39 -8.39 7.23 -12.68
C GLY A 39 -8.94 6.18 -11.73
N TYR A 40 -9.85 6.60 -10.88
CA TYR A 40 -10.43 5.77 -9.83
C TYR A 40 -11.04 4.47 -10.37
N PHE A 41 -10.57 3.34 -9.86
CA PHE A 41 -10.94 1.99 -10.27
C PHE A 41 -10.75 1.70 -11.77
N ASP A 42 -9.76 2.35 -12.41
CA ASP A 42 -9.46 2.07 -13.81
C ASP A 42 -9.00 0.63 -14.00
N LEU A 43 -9.67 -0.08 -14.90
CA LEU A 43 -9.39 -1.47 -15.28
C LEU A 43 -8.83 -1.56 -16.71
N THR A 44 -8.48 -0.42 -17.30
CA THR A 44 -7.98 -0.36 -18.67
C THR A 44 -6.46 -0.35 -18.72
N THR A 45 -5.93 -0.31 -19.93
CA THR A 45 -4.49 -0.13 -20.18
C THR A 45 -3.94 1.23 -19.72
N LEU A 46 -4.79 2.15 -19.24
CA LEU A 46 -4.38 3.38 -18.61
C LEU A 46 -3.76 3.16 -17.24
N ASP A 47 -4.15 2.08 -16.54
CA ASP A 47 -3.48 1.62 -15.31
C ASP A 47 -2.23 0.81 -15.67
N VAL A 48 -1.13 1.50 -15.91
CA VAL A 48 0.15 0.89 -16.32
C VAL A 48 0.83 0.12 -15.18
N ALA A 49 0.48 0.44 -13.92
CA ALA A 49 1.15 -0.10 -12.74
C ALA A 49 0.38 -1.24 -12.04
N SER A 50 -0.64 -1.79 -12.68
CA SER A 50 -1.43 -2.92 -12.11
C SER A 50 -0.54 -4.13 -11.76
N ASP A 51 0.46 -4.45 -12.58
CA ASP A 51 1.39 -5.55 -12.33
C ASP A 51 2.31 -5.26 -11.13
N LEU A 52 2.73 -4.01 -10.91
CA LEU A 52 3.51 -3.61 -9.73
C LEU A 52 2.70 -3.78 -8.44
N ARG A 53 1.42 -3.37 -8.44
CA ARG A 53 0.53 -3.62 -7.31
C ARG A 53 0.36 -5.11 -7.05
N ARG A 54 0.13 -5.90 -8.10
CA ARG A 54 -0.03 -7.35 -8.00
C ARG A 54 1.21 -8.01 -7.39
N GLU A 55 2.40 -7.66 -7.84
CA GLU A 55 3.65 -8.19 -7.29
C GLU A 55 3.81 -7.81 -5.82
N THR A 56 3.53 -6.54 -5.48
CA THR A 56 3.53 -6.06 -4.10
C THR A 56 2.60 -6.89 -3.22
N ILE A 57 1.38 -7.16 -3.67
CA ILE A 57 0.40 -7.99 -2.94
C ILE A 57 0.93 -9.40 -2.69
N LEU A 58 1.52 -10.03 -3.70
CA LEU A 58 2.07 -11.39 -3.56
C LEU A 58 3.21 -11.45 -2.53
N TYR A 59 4.06 -10.41 -2.48
CA TYR A 59 5.10 -10.32 -1.45
C TYR A 59 4.52 -10.09 -0.05
N LEU A 60 3.55 -9.19 0.10
CA LEU A 60 2.88 -8.95 1.38
C LEU A 60 2.21 -10.23 1.90
N ASP A 61 1.48 -10.92 1.03
CA ASP A 61 0.80 -12.19 1.38
C ASP A 61 1.81 -13.27 1.82
N SER A 62 2.94 -13.38 1.12
CA SER A 62 4.02 -14.29 1.50
C SER A 62 4.64 -14.00 2.87
N MET A 63 4.56 -12.76 3.33
CA MET A 63 4.98 -12.31 4.66
C MET A 63 3.88 -12.43 5.72
N GLY A 64 2.70 -12.94 5.36
CA GLY A 64 1.55 -13.05 6.25
C GLY A 64 0.79 -11.74 6.48
N ILE A 65 1.00 -10.73 5.64
CA ILE A 65 0.29 -9.45 5.64
C ILE A 65 -0.87 -9.55 4.65
N ALA A 66 -2.08 -9.79 5.17
CA ALA A 66 -3.26 -9.97 4.34
C ALA A 66 -3.72 -8.67 3.69
N VAL A 67 -3.88 -8.70 2.37
CA VAL A 67 -4.47 -7.62 1.58
C VAL A 67 -5.97 -7.87 1.42
N GLU A 68 -6.78 -6.81 1.49
CA GLU A 68 -8.22 -6.86 1.31
C GLU A 68 -8.62 -6.34 -0.07
N TYR A 69 -8.01 -5.23 -0.51
CA TYR A 69 -8.33 -4.58 -1.77
C TYR A 69 -7.10 -3.96 -2.42
N SER A 70 -7.19 -3.71 -3.74
CA SER A 70 -6.18 -2.98 -4.49
C SER A 70 -6.78 -2.38 -5.75
N HIS A 71 -6.54 -1.11 -6.00
CA HIS A 71 -7.05 -0.40 -7.15
C HIS A 71 -6.19 0.81 -7.53
N HIS A 72 -6.42 1.35 -8.73
CA HIS A 72 -5.95 2.67 -9.12
C HIS A 72 -6.78 3.73 -8.39
N GLU A 73 -6.14 4.75 -7.85
CA GLU A 73 -6.76 5.86 -7.17
C GLU A 73 -7.15 7.01 -8.12
N VAL A 74 -7.68 8.10 -7.57
CA VAL A 74 -8.29 9.21 -8.33
C VAL A 74 -7.28 9.93 -9.21
N ALA A 75 -6.09 10.20 -8.70
CA ALA A 75 -5.09 10.97 -9.44
C ALA A 75 -4.24 10.09 -10.36
N PRO A 76 -3.72 10.64 -11.48
CA PRO A 76 -2.76 9.93 -12.32
C PRO A 76 -1.60 9.34 -11.51
N SER A 77 -1.27 8.09 -11.74
CA SER A 77 -0.24 7.31 -11.02
C SER A 77 -0.45 7.16 -9.51
N GLN A 78 -1.63 7.43 -9.00
CA GLN A 78 -2.01 7.17 -7.61
C GLN A 78 -2.59 5.76 -7.48
N HIS A 79 -2.09 5.02 -6.52
CA HIS A 79 -2.45 3.62 -6.28
C HIS A 79 -2.74 3.39 -4.81
N GLU A 80 -3.57 2.39 -4.55
CA GLU A 80 -3.93 1.98 -3.20
C GLU A 80 -3.89 0.46 -3.06
N ILE A 81 -3.43 0.01 -1.90
CA ILE A 81 -3.53 -1.37 -1.45
C ILE A 81 -3.99 -1.36 0.00
N ASP A 82 -5.20 -1.81 0.24
CA ASP A 82 -5.82 -1.88 1.56
C ASP A 82 -5.40 -3.15 2.29
N LEU A 83 -4.92 -2.98 3.51
CA LEU A 83 -4.61 -4.10 4.37
C LEU A 83 -5.85 -4.54 5.15
N ARG A 84 -6.07 -5.86 5.22
CA ARG A 84 -7.12 -6.41 6.07
C ARG A 84 -6.86 -6.03 7.52
N TYR A 85 -7.88 -5.49 8.19
CA TYR A 85 -7.77 -5.00 9.57
C TYR A 85 -7.13 -6.02 10.53
N GLN A 86 -6.33 -5.51 11.45
CA GLN A 86 -5.65 -6.27 12.49
C GLN A 86 -5.65 -5.47 13.80
N ASP A 87 -5.22 -6.08 14.90
CA ASP A 87 -4.95 -5.32 16.10
C ASP A 87 -3.92 -4.19 15.83
N ALA A 88 -4.07 -3.08 16.54
CA ALA A 88 -3.37 -1.85 16.21
C ALA A 88 -1.83 -1.95 16.22
N LEU A 89 -1.24 -2.84 17.04
CA LEU A 89 0.21 -2.99 17.08
C LEU A 89 0.70 -3.80 15.87
N THR A 90 0.07 -4.94 15.61
CA THR A 90 0.34 -5.77 14.42
C THR A 90 0.17 -4.96 13.14
N MET A 91 -0.89 -4.14 13.07
CA MET A 91 -1.12 -3.29 11.91
C MET A 91 -0.06 -2.20 11.76
N ALA A 92 0.42 -1.60 12.85
CA ALA A 92 1.48 -0.60 12.78
C ALA A 92 2.77 -1.19 12.19
N ASP A 93 3.14 -2.39 12.58
CA ASP A 93 4.30 -3.12 12.04
C ASP A 93 4.08 -3.51 10.57
N ALA A 94 2.87 -3.97 10.23
CA ALA A 94 2.49 -4.30 8.86
C ALA A 94 2.56 -3.07 7.93
N ALA A 95 2.09 -1.92 8.37
CA ALA A 95 2.12 -0.68 7.59
C ALA A 95 3.55 -0.19 7.29
N ILE A 96 4.48 -0.35 8.24
CA ILE A 96 5.90 -0.04 8.01
C ILE A 96 6.50 -1.02 6.99
N THR A 97 6.23 -2.31 7.13
CA THR A 97 6.69 -3.35 6.20
C THR A 97 6.14 -3.11 4.81
N TYR A 98 4.85 -2.83 4.69
CA TYR A 98 4.20 -2.47 3.44
C TYR A 98 4.94 -1.34 2.69
N ARG A 99 5.27 -0.24 3.37
CA ARG A 99 5.99 0.89 2.77
C ARG A 99 7.36 0.48 2.20
N ILE A 100 8.04 -0.42 2.87
CA ILE A 100 9.33 -0.95 2.39
C ILE A 100 9.10 -1.80 1.14
N VAL A 101 8.15 -2.72 1.17
CA VAL A 101 7.85 -3.62 0.04
C VAL A 101 7.45 -2.84 -1.20
N VAL A 102 6.54 -1.86 -1.09
CA VAL A 102 6.15 -1.00 -2.23
C VAL A 102 7.38 -0.32 -2.86
N LYS A 103 8.28 0.22 -2.05
CA LYS A 103 9.48 0.91 -2.54
C LYS A 103 10.49 -0.03 -3.19
N GLU A 104 10.70 -1.19 -2.60
CA GLU A 104 11.61 -2.20 -3.16
C GLU A 104 11.11 -2.75 -4.49
N ILE A 105 9.82 -3.07 -4.60
CA ILE A 105 9.21 -3.51 -5.85
C ILE A 105 9.32 -2.41 -6.91
N ALA A 106 8.95 -1.18 -6.57
CA ALA A 106 9.09 -0.03 -7.46
C ALA A 106 10.53 0.13 -7.96
N TRP A 107 11.49 0.08 -7.05
CA TRP A 107 12.92 0.22 -7.38
C TRP A 107 13.40 -0.87 -8.36
N ASN A 108 13.00 -2.11 -8.14
CA ASN A 108 13.37 -3.25 -8.98
C ASN A 108 12.81 -3.14 -10.41
N HIS A 109 11.71 -2.44 -10.57
CA HIS A 109 11.07 -2.17 -11.86
C HIS A 109 11.44 -0.80 -12.47
N GLY A 110 12.45 -0.12 -11.94
CA GLY A 110 12.89 1.16 -12.49
C GLY A 110 11.92 2.32 -12.26
N VAL A 111 11.09 2.22 -11.22
CA VAL A 111 10.06 3.18 -10.83
C VAL A 111 10.39 3.71 -9.43
N TYR A 112 9.90 4.87 -9.10
CA TYR A 112 10.03 5.48 -7.77
C TYR A 112 8.66 5.55 -7.08
N ALA A 113 8.59 5.10 -5.83
CA ALA A 113 7.37 5.16 -5.02
C ALA A 113 7.56 6.02 -3.76
#